data_0494297e31b23cf7874405be1a755c14
#
_entry.id   0494297e31b23cf7874405be1a755c14
#
_cell.length_a   1.000
_cell.length_b   1.000
_cell.length_c   1.000
_cell.angle_alpha   90.00
_cell.angle_beta   90.00
_cell.angle_gamma   90.00
#
_symmetry.space_group_name_H-M   'P 1'
#
loop_
_entity.id
_entity.type
_entity.pdbx_description
1 polymer ?
#
loop_
_entity_poly.entity_id
_entity_poly.type
_entity_poly.pdbx_seq_one_letter_code
_entity_poly.pdbx_strand_id
1 'polypeptide(L)'
;FYEFGKKNIENKVKIITQYGDIEIELFKNTPYHRANFIYLIKKKYFDGEYFHRVVKEFIIQGGNSDNKSTSKKRRAIGKYLLPPDTRKGYKHDRGVISMPSSEMENPYKLASPYEFFIVQKKDGAYHLDGNYTPFGRVTKGMNVVDIISNLETDKREWPLDNVRFRTEIIE
;
A
#
# COMPACT_ATOMS: atom_id res chain seq x y z
N PHE A 1 6.25 16.60 -3.73
CA PHE A 1 6.89 15.51 -2.97
C PHE A 1 8.42 15.47 -3.03
N TYR A 2 9.02 16.08 -4.03
CA TYR A 2 10.48 16.12 -4.14
C TYR A 2 11.11 16.82 -2.93
N GLU A 3 10.66 18.04 -2.63
CA GLU A 3 11.16 18.79 -1.47
C GLU A 3 10.77 18.13 -0.15
N PHE A 4 9.55 17.63 -0.04
CA PHE A 4 9.09 16.91 1.14
C PHE A 4 9.97 15.68 1.39
N GLY A 5 10.26 14.90 0.36
CA GLY A 5 11.08 13.70 0.49
C GLY A 5 12.51 13.96 0.93
N LYS A 6 13.08 15.11 0.53
CA LYS A 6 14.40 15.52 0.98
C LYS A 6 14.45 15.85 2.48
N LYS A 7 13.37 16.44 2.99
CA LYS A 7 13.26 16.82 4.40
C LYS A 7 12.78 15.67 5.29
N ASN A 8 12.09 14.70 4.70
CA ASN A 8 11.47 13.59 5.43
C ASN A 8 12.06 12.28 4.87
N ILE A 9 13.17 11.87 5.45
CA ILE A 9 13.99 10.76 4.94
C ILE A 9 13.63 9.40 5.52
N GLU A 10 12.62 9.35 6.38
CA GLU A 10 12.18 8.11 7.02
C GLU A 10 11.82 7.06 5.97
N ASN A 11 12.13 5.80 6.27
CA ASN A 11 11.86 4.71 5.35
C ASN A 11 11.40 3.42 6.03
N LYS A 12 11.20 3.44 7.35
CA LYS A 12 10.69 2.26 8.06
C LYS A 12 9.37 2.62 8.72
N VAL A 13 8.35 1.82 8.42
CA VAL A 13 6.98 2.05 8.87
C VAL A 13 6.37 0.77 9.39
N LYS A 14 5.29 0.92 10.14
CA LYS A 14 4.53 -0.20 10.69
C LYS A 14 3.06 -0.03 10.38
N ILE A 15 2.45 -1.09 9.88
CA ILE A 15 0.99 -1.20 9.75
C ILE A 15 0.50 -2.04 10.93
N ILE A 16 -0.43 -1.51 11.70
CA ILE A 16 -0.94 -2.13 12.92
C ILE A 16 -2.37 -2.58 12.68
N THR A 17 -2.63 -3.88 12.82
CA THR A 17 -3.95 -4.49 12.61
C THR A 17 -4.36 -5.30 13.84
N GLN A 18 -5.64 -5.70 13.88
CA GLN A 18 -6.11 -6.62 14.92
C GLN A 18 -5.48 -8.01 14.87
N TYR A 19 -4.83 -8.35 13.75
CA TYR A 19 -4.15 -9.63 13.55
C TYR A 19 -2.66 -9.56 13.86
N GLY A 20 -2.14 -8.38 14.15
CA GLY A 20 -0.73 -8.13 14.43
C GLY A 20 -0.17 -7.00 13.59
N ASP A 21 1.14 -6.82 13.72
CA ASP A 21 1.86 -5.72 13.08
C ASP A 21 2.63 -6.21 11.85
N ILE A 22 2.69 -5.33 10.85
CA ILE A 22 3.47 -5.56 9.61
C ILE A 22 4.49 -4.44 9.53
N GLU A 23 5.77 -4.76 9.61
CA GLU A 23 6.85 -3.78 9.46
C GLU A 23 7.36 -3.79 8.04
N ILE A 24 7.56 -2.59 7.48
CA ILE A 24 7.90 -2.38 6.08
C ILE A 24 9.08 -1.43 5.98
N GLU A 25 10.04 -1.78 5.12
CA GLU A 25 11.12 -0.89 4.71
C GLU A 25 10.77 -0.34 3.32
N LEU A 26 10.68 0.99 3.21
CA LEU A 26 10.42 1.68 1.95
C LEU A 26 11.73 1.84 1.18
N PHE A 27 11.66 1.67 -0.14
CA PHE A 27 12.84 1.82 -1.00
C PHE A 27 13.19 3.30 -1.18
N LYS A 28 14.48 3.62 -0.98
CA LYS A 28 14.97 5.00 -1.10
C LYS A 28 15.03 5.47 -2.55
N ASN A 29 15.18 4.56 -3.50
CA ASN A 29 15.29 4.89 -4.92
C ASN A 29 13.96 4.87 -5.68
N THR A 30 12.84 4.76 -4.96
CA THR A 30 11.51 5.12 -5.47
C THR A 30 11.01 6.34 -4.66
N PRO A 31 11.66 7.51 -4.82
CA PRO A 31 11.54 8.60 -3.86
C PRO A 31 10.14 9.22 -3.78
N TYR A 32 9.42 9.32 -4.89
CA TYR A 32 8.07 9.88 -4.88
C TYR A 32 7.09 8.99 -4.12
N HIS A 33 7.18 7.68 -4.34
CA HIS A 33 6.31 6.72 -3.67
C HIS A 33 6.61 6.64 -2.17
N ARG A 34 7.90 6.65 -1.81
CA ARG A 34 8.31 6.72 -0.41
C ARG A 34 7.81 8.00 0.26
N ALA A 35 8.05 9.14 -0.36
CA ALA A 35 7.65 10.45 0.16
C ALA A 35 6.13 10.53 0.32
N ASN A 36 5.38 10.04 -0.66
CA ASN A 36 3.92 9.99 -0.60
C ASN A 36 3.43 9.17 0.58
N PHE A 37 3.98 7.98 0.77
CA PHE A 37 3.55 7.09 1.84
C PHE A 37 3.83 7.70 3.21
N ILE A 38 5.02 8.28 3.41
CA ILE A 38 5.40 8.98 4.63
C ILE A 38 4.49 10.19 4.87
N TYR A 39 4.21 10.97 3.82
CA TYR A 39 3.31 12.12 3.90
C TYR A 39 1.91 11.71 4.38
N LEU A 40 1.35 10.65 3.79
CA LEU A 40 0.02 10.17 4.17
C LEU A 40 -0.01 9.64 5.61
N ILE A 41 1.06 8.99 6.06
CA ILE A 41 1.18 8.58 7.46
C ILE A 41 1.19 9.78 8.40
N LYS A 42 1.99 10.81 8.08
CA LYS A 42 2.07 12.04 8.87
C LYS A 42 0.74 12.80 8.90
N LYS A 43 -0.04 12.71 7.83
CA LYS A 43 -1.40 13.27 7.76
C LYS A 43 -2.46 12.37 8.41
N LYS A 44 -2.05 11.23 8.93
CA LYS A 44 -2.94 10.24 9.55
C LYS A 44 -4.04 9.74 8.61
N TYR A 45 -3.76 9.75 7.29
CA TYR A 45 -4.73 9.29 6.31
C TYR A 45 -5.10 7.83 6.53
N PHE A 46 -4.12 6.97 6.79
CA PHE A 46 -4.36 5.54 6.90
C PHE A 46 -5.03 5.10 8.22
N ASP A 47 -5.12 6.00 9.20
CA ASP A 47 -5.72 5.65 10.49
C ASP A 47 -7.20 5.35 10.32
N GLY A 48 -7.58 4.10 10.62
CA GLY A 48 -8.95 3.62 10.48
C GLY A 48 -9.35 3.19 9.06
N GLU A 49 -8.42 3.18 8.12
CA GLU A 49 -8.68 2.63 6.78
C GLU A 49 -8.72 1.10 6.82
N TYR A 50 -9.23 0.48 5.74
CA TYR A 50 -9.42 -0.96 5.67
C TYR A 50 -8.52 -1.61 4.64
N PHE A 51 -8.21 -2.89 4.87
CA PHE A 51 -7.83 -3.79 3.79
C PHE A 51 -9.12 -4.18 3.07
N HIS A 52 -9.46 -3.41 2.05
CA HIS A 52 -10.76 -3.47 1.37
C HIS A 52 -10.81 -4.50 0.26
N ARG A 53 -9.66 -5.05 -0.15
CA ARG A 53 -9.59 -6.12 -1.15
C ARG A 53 -8.53 -7.13 -0.75
N VAL A 54 -8.95 -8.37 -0.60
CA VAL A 54 -8.08 -9.46 -0.18
C VAL A 54 -8.31 -10.64 -1.13
N VAL A 55 -7.24 -11.10 -1.76
CA VAL A 55 -7.28 -12.22 -2.69
C VAL A 55 -6.34 -13.31 -2.20
N LYS A 56 -6.89 -14.47 -1.86
CA LYS A 56 -6.10 -15.60 -1.39
C LYS A 56 -5.02 -15.97 -2.39
N GLU A 57 -3.84 -16.27 -1.88
CA GLU A 57 -2.67 -16.66 -2.68
C GLU A 57 -2.26 -15.61 -3.73
N PHE A 58 -2.57 -14.35 -3.47
CA PHE A 58 -2.23 -13.25 -4.37
C PHE A 58 -1.80 -12.00 -3.62
N ILE A 59 -2.74 -11.15 -3.20
CA ILE A 59 -2.44 -9.85 -2.57
C ILE A 59 -3.40 -9.54 -1.42
N ILE A 60 -2.98 -8.61 -0.56
CA ILE A 60 -3.88 -7.84 0.30
C ILE A 60 -3.74 -6.36 -0.07
N GLN A 61 -4.84 -5.67 -0.28
CA GLN A 61 -4.88 -4.28 -0.74
C GLN A 61 -5.61 -3.42 0.27
N GLY A 62 -5.02 -2.29 0.63
CA GLY A 62 -5.56 -1.39 1.65
C GLY A 62 -5.49 0.07 1.27
N GLY A 63 -6.08 0.91 2.12
CA GLY A 63 -6.07 2.36 1.98
C GLY A 63 -7.43 2.95 1.60
N ASN A 64 -8.48 2.13 1.57
CA ASN A 64 -9.83 2.59 1.27
C ASN A 64 -10.81 2.13 2.35
N SER A 65 -11.98 2.70 2.36
CA SER A 65 -13.12 2.27 3.18
C SER A 65 -14.41 2.75 2.55
N ASP A 66 -15.54 2.30 3.10
CA ASP A 66 -16.86 2.79 2.75
C ASP A 66 -17.33 3.95 3.65
N ASN A 67 -16.47 4.42 4.54
CA ASN A 67 -16.77 5.51 5.46
C ASN A 67 -16.66 6.88 4.77
N LYS A 68 -17.56 7.79 5.13
CA LYS A 68 -17.51 9.19 4.66
C LYS A 68 -16.23 9.90 5.07
N SER A 69 -15.61 9.50 6.18
CA SER A 69 -14.34 10.06 6.67
C SER A 69 -13.20 9.89 5.68
N THR A 70 -13.18 8.78 4.92
CA THR A 70 -12.16 8.54 3.88
C THR A 70 -12.26 9.60 2.79
N SER A 71 -13.46 9.87 2.29
CA SER A 71 -13.68 10.91 1.27
C SER A 71 -13.29 12.29 1.78
N LYS A 72 -13.58 12.60 3.04
CA LYS A 72 -13.19 13.87 3.66
C LYS A 72 -11.68 14.03 3.74
N LYS A 73 -10.97 12.99 4.17
CA LYS A 73 -9.51 12.99 4.21
C LYS A 73 -8.90 13.21 2.84
N ARG A 74 -9.40 12.50 1.82
CA ARG A 74 -8.93 12.64 0.44
C ARG A 74 -9.15 14.04 -0.12
N ARG A 75 -10.30 14.65 0.16
CA ARG A 75 -10.57 16.04 -0.24
C ARG A 75 -9.64 17.02 0.43
N ALA A 76 -9.34 16.84 1.70
CA ALA A 76 -8.43 17.71 2.44
C ALA A 76 -6.98 17.60 1.93
N ILE A 77 -6.54 16.41 1.55
CA ILE A 77 -5.19 16.18 1.04
C ILE A 77 -5.08 16.57 -0.43
N GLY A 78 -6.06 16.21 -1.25
CA GLY A 78 -6.16 16.60 -2.65
C GLY A 78 -6.15 15.43 -3.61
N LYS A 79 -6.44 15.73 -4.88
CA LYS A 79 -6.39 14.78 -5.99
C LYS A 79 -5.04 14.89 -6.66
N TYR A 80 -4.35 13.78 -6.78
CA TYR A 80 -3.10 13.68 -7.53
C TYR A 80 -2.84 12.22 -7.87
N LEU A 81 -1.94 12.00 -8.81
CA LEU A 81 -1.45 10.68 -9.18
C LEU A 81 0.08 10.71 -9.12
N LEU A 82 0.67 9.55 -8.91
CA LEU A 82 2.12 9.43 -8.90
C LEU A 82 2.61 8.85 -10.22
N PRO A 83 3.72 9.37 -10.77
CA PRO A 83 4.32 8.78 -11.96
C PRO A 83 4.83 7.37 -11.68
N PRO A 84 4.78 6.45 -12.65
CA PRO A 84 5.34 5.12 -12.44
C PRO A 84 6.86 5.18 -12.27
N ASP A 85 7.38 4.25 -11.50
CA ASP A 85 8.82 4.12 -11.30
C ASP A 85 9.18 2.62 -11.35
N THR A 86 8.93 2.01 -12.51
CA THR A 86 8.97 0.56 -12.71
C THR A 86 10.33 0.05 -13.19
N ARG A 87 11.32 0.93 -13.37
CA ARG A 87 12.61 0.59 -13.99
C ARG A 87 13.78 0.53 -12.99
N LYS A 88 13.49 0.35 -11.70
CA LYS A 88 14.54 0.29 -10.67
C LYS A 88 15.02 -1.14 -10.38
N GLY A 89 14.49 -2.13 -11.09
CA GLY A 89 14.90 -3.53 -10.95
C GLY A 89 14.14 -4.32 -9.89
N TYR A 90 13.18 -3.71 -9.22
CA TYR A 90 12.36 -4.42 -8.24
C TYR A 90 11.29 -5.24 -8.93
N LYS A 91 11.06 -6.43 -8.41
CA LYS A 91 10.05 -7.38 -8.87
C LYS A 91 8.97 -7.53 -7.79
N HIS A 92 7.81 -8.01 -8.20
CA HIS A 92 6.72 -8.29 -7.26
C HIS A 92 6.93 -9.62 -6.55
N ASP A 93 8.03 -9.70 -5.77
CA ASP A 93 8.32 -10.83 -4.90
C ASP A 93 7.32 -10.87 -3.73
N ARG A 94 7.20 -12.04 -3.10
CA ARG A 94 6.42 -12.17 -1.88
C ARG A 94 6.92 -11.15 -0.84
N GLY A 95 5.98 -10.39 -0.27
CA GLY A 95 6.26 -9.36 0.73
C GLY A 95 6.52 -7.97 0.17
N VAL A 96 6.58 -7.80 -1.14
CA VAL A 96 6.72 -6.48 -1.76
C VAL A 96 5.44 -5.69 -1.60
N ILE A 97 5.57 -4.40 -1.24
CA ILE A 97 4.47 -3.43 -1.24
C ILE A 97 4.55 -2.57 -2.50
N SER A 98 3.41 -2.40 -3.16
CA SER A 98 3.31 -1.73 -4.45
C SER A 98 2.06 -0.87 -4.50
N MET A 99 1.99 0.07 -5.43
CA MET A 99 0.81 0.92 -5.60
C MET A 99 -0.02 0.46 -6.79
N PRO A 100 -1.36 0.36 -6.61
CA PRO A 100 -2.24 0.05 -7.74
C PRO A 100 -2.31 1.22 -8.71
N SER A 101 -2.61 0.91 -9.97
CA SER A 101 -2.88 1.94 -10.97
C SER A 101 -4.25 2.56 -10.74
N SER A 102 -4.42 3.81 -11.18
CA SER A 102 -5.73 4.43 -11.24
C SER A 102 -6.65 3.61 -12.17
N GLU A 103 -7.92 3.44 -11.78
CA GLU A 103 -8.90 2.62 -12.50
C GLU A 103 -9.36 3.22 -13.83
N MET A 104 -9.16 4.51 -14.04
CA MET A 104 -9.52 5.19 -15.29
C MET A 104 -8.54 4.82 -16.39
N GLU A 105 -8.88 5.15 -17.66
CA GLU A 105 -7.93 5.03 -18.78
C GLU A 105 -6.58 5.58 -18.35
N ASN A 106 -5.57 4.72 -18.32
CA ASN A 106 -4.29 5.06 -17.69
C ASN A 106 -3.12 4.53 -18.53
N PRO A 107 -2.93 5.09 -19.75
CA PRO A 107 -1.87 4.61 -20.64
C PRO A 107 -0.46 4.81 -20.07
N TYR A 108 -0.29 5.77 -19.16
CA TYR A 108 1.00 6.07 -18.52
C TYR A 108 1.23 5.33 -17.21
N LYS A 109 0.29 4.46 -16.80
CA LYS A 109 0.39 3.63 -15.59
C LYS A 109 0.60 4.46 -14.31
N LEU A 110 -0.07 5.61 -14.23
CA LEU A 110 -0.01 6.48 -13.06
C LEU A 110 -0.61 5.78 -11.84
N ALA A 111 0.07 5.89 -10.71
CA ALA A 111 -0.32 5.19 -9.49
C ALA A 111 -1.36 5.96 -8.67
N SER A 112 -2.31 5.25 -8.09
CA SER A 112 -3.25 5.79 -7.10
C SER A 112 -2.52 5.96 -5.77
N PRO A 113 -2.40 7.19 -5.25
CA PRO A 113 -1.53 7.45 -4.09
C PRO A 113 -2.10 6.97 -2.77
N TYR A 114 -3.42 6.80 -2.68
CA TYR A 114 -4.12 6.49 -1.43
C TYR A 114 -4.20 5.00 -1.12
N GLU A 115 -3.84 4.15 -2.06
CA GLU A 115 -3.95 2.71 -1.93
C GLU A 115 -2.60 2.03 -2.13
N PHE A 116 -2.48 0.86 -1.54
CA PHE A 116 -1.30 0.01 -1.72
C PHE A 116 -1.73 -1.45 -1.67
N PHE A 117 -0.91 -2.34 -2.20
CA PHE A 117 -1.10 -3.76 -1.99
C PHE A 117 0.22 -4.43 -1.60
N ILE A 118 0.10 -5.53 -0.86
CA ILE A 118 1.25 -6.35 -0.45
C ILE A 118 1.10 -7.70 -1.14
N VAL A 119 2.15 -8.15 -1.79
CA VAL A 119 2.16 -9.45 -2.48
C VAL A 119 2.24 -10.56 -1.44
N GLN A 120 1.23 -11.40 -1.41
CA GLN A 120 1.17 -12.55 -0.52
C GLN A 120 1.60 -13.83 -1.23
N LYS A 121 1.39 -13.91 -2.56
CA LYS A 121 1.67 -15.10 -3.37
C LYS A 121 3.06 -15.66 -3.11
N LYS A 122 3.12 -16.94 -2.72
CA LYS A 122 4.35 -17.61 -2.28
C LYS A 122 5.48 -17.53 -3.30
N ASP A 123 5.16 -17.69 -4.58
CA ASP A 123 6.14 -17.68 -5.66
C ASP A 123 6.27 -16.31 -6.35
N GLY A 124 5.67 -15.26 -5.77
CA GLY A 124 5.66 -13.93 -6.35
C GLY A 124 4.55 -13.70 -7.37
N ALA A 125 4.30 -12.44 -7.69
CA ALA A 125 3.26 -12.02 -8.64
C ALA A 125 3.91 -11.25 -9.81
N TYR A 126 4.79 -11.92 -10.53
CA TYR A 126 5.67 -11.28 -11.54
C TYR A 126 4.93 -10.75 -12.76
N HIS A 127 3.69 -11.20 -12.99
CA HIS A 127 2.86 -10.63 -14.06
C HIS A 127 2.51 -9.15 -13.81
N LEU A 128 2.73 -8.66 -12.59
CA LEU A 128 2.51 -7.25 -12.23
C LEU A 128 3.73 -6.38 -12.55
N ASP A 129 4.89 -6.99 -12.82
CA ASP A 129 6.12 -6.24 -13.08
C ASP A 129 5.97 -5.37 -14.33
N GLY A 130 6.47 -4.15 -14.23
CA GLY A 130 6.38 -3.16 -15.30
C GLY A 130 5.06 -2.39 -15.36
N ASN A 131 4.01 -2.86 -14.68
CA ASN A 131 2.69 -2.21 -14.66
C ASN A 131 2.39 -1.45 -13.37
N TYR A 132 3.05 -1.84 -12.28
CA TYR A 132 2.87 -1.24 -10.95
C TYR A 132 4.23 -0.98 -10.35
N THR A 133 4.33 0.02 -9.47
CA THR A 133 5.60 0.42 -8.88
C THR A 133 5.79 -0.18 -7.50
N PRO A 134 6.71 -1.16 -7.34
CA PRO A 134 7.15 -1.60 -6.03
C PRO A 134 7.89 -0.47 -5.32
N PHE A 135 7.51 -0.19 -4.07
CA PHE A 135 8.15 0.91 -3.33
C PHE A 135 8.62 0.52 -1.91
N GLY A 136 8.53 -0.75 -1.56
CA GLY A 136 9.02 -1.26 -0.30
C GLY A 136 8.83 -2.77 -0.17
N ARG A 137 9.19 -3.30 0.98
CA ARG A 137 9.02 -4.72 1.30
C ARG A 137 8.75 -4.94 2.77
N VAL A 138 8.03 -6.00 3.08
CA VAL A 138 7.80 -6.44 4.45
C VAL A 138 9.10 -7.01 5.01
N THR A 139 9.51 -6.50 6.16
CA THR A 139 10.69 -6.98 6.89
C THR A 139 10.30 -7.85 8.08
N LYS A 140 9.08 -7.68 8.60
CA LYS A 140 8.55 -8.46 9.71
C LYS A 140 7.04 -8.50 9.63
N GLY A 141 6.43 -9.64 9.94
CA GLY A 141 4.98 -9.76 9.98
C GLY A 141 4.35 -10.38 8.72
N MET A 142 5.09 -11.10 7.88
CA MET A 142 4.50 -11.83 6.75
C MET A 142 3.44 -12.83 7.18
N ASN A 143 3.57 -13.41 8.39
CA ASN A 143 2.54 -14.27 8.96
C ASN A 143 1.20 -13.52 9.12
N VAL A 144 1.23 -12.23 9.45
CA VAL A 144 0.03 -11.38 9.55
C VAL A 144 -0.59 -11.18 8.17
N VAL A 145 0.24 -10.93 7.15
CA VAL A 145 -0.22 -10.84 5.76
C VAL A 145 -0.90 -12.14 5.33
N ASP A 146 -0.32 -13.28 5.69
CA ASP A 146 -0.90 -14.60 5.38
C ASP A 146 -2.25 -14.80 6.07
N ILE A 147 -2.38 -14.42 7.34
CA ILE A 147 -3.63 -14.50 8.08
C ILE A 147 -4.71 -13.67 7.38
N ILE A 148 -4.40 -12.43 7.05
CA ILE A 148 -5.35 -11.53 6.41
C ILE A 148 -5.75 -12.06 5.02
N SER A 149 -4.81 -12.58 4.25
CA SER A 149 -5.09 -13.11 2.91
C SER A 149 -6.01 -14.32 2.93
N ASN A 150 -6.07 -15.05 4.03
CA ASN A 150 -6.91 -16.24 4.18
C ASN A 150 -8.30 -15.96 4.76
N LEU A 151 -8.62 -14.71 5.07
CA LEU A 151 -9.95 -14.35 5.56
C LEU A 151 -11.02 -14.57 4.50
N GLU A 152 -12.22 -14.91 4.96
CA GLU A 152 -13.37 -15.03 4.05
C GLU A 152 -13.78 -13.67 3.52
N THR A 153 -14.12 -13.62 2.24
CA THR A 153 -14.48 -12.39 1.54
C THR A 153 -15.83 -12.54 0.86
N ASP A 154 -16.42 -11.39 0.51
CA ASP A 154 -17.62 -11.34 -0.33
C ASP A 154 -17.24 -11.48 -1.82
N LYS A 155 -18.22 -11.30 -2.70
CA LYS A 155 -18.03 -11.40 -4.16
C LYS A 155 -17.09 -10.35 -4.73
N ARG A 156 -16.87 -9.24 -4.00
CA ARG A 156 -15.98 -8.14 -4.39
C ARG A 156 -14.60 -8.27 -3.76
N GLU A 157 -14.32 -9.42 -3.14
CA GLU A 157 -13.05 -9.68 -2.46
C GLU A 157 -12.84 -8.77 -1.24
N TRP A 158 -13.90 -8.23 -0.69
CA TRP A 158 -13.90 -7.47 0.56
C TRP A 158 -14.06 -8.44 1.73
N PRO A 159 -13.17 -8.40 2.75
CA PRO A 159 -13.32 -9.28 3.91
C PRO A 159 -14.69 -9.14 4.58
N LEU A 160 -15.32 -10.27 4.93
CA LEU A 160 -16.62 -10.27 5.60
C LEU A 160 -16.56 -9.51 6.92
N ASP A 161 -15.47 -9.70 7.68
CA ASP A 161 -15.17 -8.91 8.86
C ASP A 161 -14.10 -7.87 8.48
N ASN A 162 -14.42 -6.61 8.64
CA ASN A 162 -13.54 -5.52 8.25
C ASN A 162 -12.18 -5.60 8.95
N VAL A 163 -11.12 -5.48 8.18
CA VAL A 163 -9.75 -5.40 8.69
C VAL A 163 -9.33 -3.95 8.69
N ARG A 164 -9.37 -3.31 9.87
CA ARG A 164 -8.92 -1.94 10.05
C ARG A 164 -7.44 -1.91 10.35
N PHE A 165 -6.79 -0.85 9.95
CA PHE A 165 -5.41 -0.63 10.33
C PHE A 165 -5.12 0.83 10.63
N ARG A 166 -4.00 1.06 11.26
CA ARG A 166 -3.37 2.37 11.42
C ARG A 166 -1.89 2.21 11.12
N THR A 167 -1.20 3.32 10.95
CA THR A 167 0.20 3.31 10.56
C THR A 167 1.04 4.15 11.51
N GLU A 168 2.30 3.76 11.67
CA GLU A 168 3.30 4.51 12.44
C GLU A 168 4.62 4.51 11.67
N ILE A 169 5.38 5.60 11.81
CA ILE A 169 6.74 5.66 11.32
C ILE A 169 7.65 5.12 12.43
N ILE A 170 8.53 4.17 12.06
CA ILE A 170 9.49 3.60 13.01
C ILE A 170 10.79 4.39 12.95
N GLU A 171 11.27 4.63 11.70
CA GLU A 171 12.53 5.34 11.54
C GLU A 171 12.75 5.87 10.11
#